data_bbcc2905aaafe1d07d4651432c206a77
#
_entry.id   bbcc2905aaafe1d07d4651432c206a77
#
_cell.length_a   1.000
_cell.length_b   1.000
_cell.length_c   1.000
_cell.angle_alpha   90.00
_cell.angle_beta   90.00
_cell.angle_gamma   90.00
#
_symmetry.space_group_name_H-M   'P 1'
#
loop_
_entity.id
_entity.type
_entity.pdbx_description
1 polymer ?
#
loop_
_entity_poly.entity_id
_entity_poly.type
_entity_poly.pdbx_seq_one_letter_code
_entity_poly.pdbx_strand_id
1 'polypeptide(L)'
;MYTKKALRLELIKLLKEVHPAEPLNTNQKIMSNSNTSEIKFTVELDENKIPESLKWTAQDGGVQDEAAKAIMLSIWDSAKKESLRIDLWTKDMPVDEMKLFFHQTLTAMADTYQRATQDEKMADTMRDFCDYFAEKLELIKK
;
A
#
# COMPACT_ATOMS: atom_id res chain seq x y z
N MET A 1 -0.29 -9.83 19.35
CA MET A 1 0.31 -8.55 18.92
C MET A 1 1.17 -8.83 17.69
N TYR A 2 0.59 -8.69 16.50
CA TYR A 2 1.32 -8.96 15.25
C TYR A 2 2.29 -7.81 14.98
N THR A 3 3.56 -8.14 14.81
CA THR A 3 4.58 -7.14 14.48
C THR A 3 4.34 -6.60 13.07
N LYS A 4 4.62 -5.30 12.84
CA LYS A 4 4.53 -4.64 11.51
C LYS A 4 5.22 -5.43 10.38
N LYS A 5 6.17 -6.28 10.72
CA LYS A 5 6.89 -7.18 9.82
C LYS A 5 6.04 -8.37 9.35
N ALA A 6 5.11 -8.85 10.17
CA ALA A 6 4.22 -9.97 9.83
C ALA A 6 3.11 -9.54 8.86
N LEU A 7 2.50 -8.37 9.07
CA LEU A 7 1.51 -7.77 8.15
C LEU A 7 2.10 -7.50 6.75
N ARG A 8 3.35 -7.04 6.70
CA ARG A 8 4.07 -6.81 5.44
C ARG A 8 4.34 -8.12 4.68
N LEU A 9 4.64 -9.19 5.39
CA LEU A 9 4.89 -10.53 4.80
C LEU A 9 3.59 -11.19 4.31
N GLU A 10 2.47 -11.01 5.01
CA GLU A 10 1.16 -11.54 4.60
C GLU A 10 0.63 -10.82 3.36
N LEU A 11 0.70 -9.49 3.30
CA LEU A 11 0.31 -8.73 2.11
C LEU A 11 1.16 -9.11 0.87
N ILE A 12 2.45 -9.38 1.08
CA ILE A 12 3.37 -9.82 0.01
C ILE A 12 3.06 -11.25 -0.44
N LYS A 13 2.59 -12.12 0.46
CA LYS A 13 2.15 -13.49 0.09
C LYS A 13 0.89 -13.45 -0.77
N LEU A 14 -0.11 -12.64 -0.39
CA LEU A 14 -1.35 -12.45 -1.17
C LEU A 14 -1.08 -11.97 -2.60
N LEU A 15 -0.12 -11.06 -2.78
CA LEU A 15 0.27 -10.55 -4.10
C LEU A 15 1.11 -11.54 -4.94
N LYS A 16 1.67 -12.61 -4.33
CA LYS A 16 2.47 -13.63 -5.03
C LYS A 16 1.65 -14.79 -5.59
N GLU A 17 0.41 -14.99 -5.11
CA GLU A 17 -0.44 -16.10 -5.52
C GLU A 17 -1.30 -15.82 -6.76
N VAL A 18 -1.13 -14.66 -7.42
CA VAL A 18 -1.75 -14.40 -8.72
C VAL A 18 -0.97 -15.13 -9.80
N HIS A 19 -1.39 -16.35 -10.12
CA HIS A 19 -0.87 -17.15 -11.23
C HIS A 19 -1.43 -16.65 -12.57
N PRO A 20 -0.65 -16.70 -13.67
CA PRO A 20 -1.16 -16.37 -14.99
C PRO A 20 -2.20 -17.41 -15.44
N ALA A 21 -3.30 -16.93 -15.99
CA ALA A 21 -4.43 -17.73 -16.45
C ALA A 21 -4.04 -18.70 -17.55
N GLU A 22 -4.40 -19.98 -17.38
CA GLU A 22 -4.39 -20.97 -18.46
C GLU A 22 -5.55 -20.75 -19.45
N PRO A 23 -5.42 -21.14 -20.74
CA PRO A 23 -6.45 -20.89 -21.74
C PRO A 23 -7.69 -21.76 -21.51
N LEU A 24 -8.87 -21.14 -21.55
CA LEU A 24 -10.19 -21.71 -21.33
C LEU A 24 -10.57 -22.76 -22.37
N ASN A 25 -10.90 -23.95 -21.90
CA ASN A 25 -11.57 -24.98 -22.70
C ASN A 25 -13.10 -24.85 -22.53
N THR A 26 -13.78 -24.56 -23.63
CA THR A 26 -15.21 -24.32 -23.72
C THR A 26 -15.98 -25.66 -23.60
N ASN A 27 -16.56 -25.94 -22.46
CA ASN A 27 -17.82 -26.64 -22.20
C ASN A 27 -17.88 -27.25 -20.81
N GLN A 28 -18.04 -26.43 -19.82
CA GLN A 28 -18.65 -26.83 -18.55
C GLN A 28 -19.30 -25.63 -17.90
N LYS A 29 -20.55 -25.78 -17.49
CA LYS A 29 -21.31 -24.83 -16.65
C LYS A 29 -20.58 -24.71 -15.33
N ILE A 30 -19.66 -23.75 -15.28
CA ILE A 30 -18.77 -23.51 -14.15
C ILE A 30 -19.52 -22.60 -13.20
N MET A 31 -19.84 -23.13 -12.02
CA MET A 31 -19.93 -22.29 -10.84
C MET A 31 -18.53 -21.64 -10.73
N SER A 32 -18.40 -20.37 -11.10
CA SER A 32 -17.14 -19.66 -11.06
C SER A 32 -16.77 -19.45 -9.59
N ASN A 33 -15.87 -20.27 -9.08
CA ASN A 33 -15.05 -19.88 -7.95
C ASN A 33 -14.08 -18.80 -8.47
N SER A 34 -14.56 -17.57 -8.61
CA SER A 34 -13.68 -16.45 -8.83
C SER A 34 -12.95 -16.18 -7.50
N ASN A 35 -11.66 -16.49 -7.43
CA ASN A 35 -10.81 -16.08 -6.32
C ASN A 35 -10.64 -14.55 -6.43
N THR A 36 -11.61 -13.84 -5.85
CA THR A 36 -11.57 -12.37 -5.77
C THR A 36 -11.26 -11.97 -4.34
N SER A 37 -10.32 -11.05 -4.20
CA SER A 37 -9.99 -10.40 -2.93
C SER A 37 -10.43 -8.94 -2.98
N GLU A 38 -10.96 -8.45 -1.87
CA GLU A 38 -11.43 -7.07 -1.75
C GLU A 38 -10.62 -6.33 -0.69
N ILE A 39 -10.20 -5.11 -1.04
CA ILE A 39 -9.66 -4.15 -0.09
C ILE A 39 -10.59 -2.95 -0.08
N LYS A 40 -11.13 -2.63 1.09
CA LYS A 40 -12.09 -1.55 1.28
C LYS A 40 -11.50 -0.48 2.18
N PHE A 41 -11.64 0.78 1.76
CA PHE A 41 -11.34 1.95 2.58
C PHE A 41 -12.64 2.69 2.88
N THR A 42 -12.85 3.04 4.15
CA THR A 42 -13.99 3.83 4.61
C THR A 42 -13.48 5.15 5.15
N VAL A 43 -14.03 6.24 4.65
CA VAL A 43 -13.65 7.62 5.02
C VAL A 43 -14.88 8.30 5.59
N GLU A 44 -14.81 8.72 6.83
CA GLU A 44 -15.82 9.59 7.44
C GLU A 44 -15.33 11.04 7.35
N LEU A 45 -16.19 11.92 6.88
CA LEU A 45 -15.90 13.33 6.68
C LEU A 45 -16.67 14.17 7.68
N ASP A 46 -16.05 15.25 8.16
CA ASP A 46 -16.77 16.28 8.94
C ASP A 46 -17.62 17.20 8.04
N GLU A 47 -18.28 18.19 8.66
CA GLU A 47 -19.15 19.17 7.97
C GLU A 47 -18.41 19.96 6.86
N ASN A 48 -17.09 20.11 6.98
CA ASN A 48 -16.22 20.78 6.01
C ASN A 48 -15.63 19.82 4.97
N LYS A 49 -16.06 18.55 4.94
CA LYS A 49 -15.54 17.49 4.07
C LYS A 49 -14.07 17.17 4.32
N ILE A 50 -13.60 17.35 5.56
CA ILE A 50 -12.25 16.97 5.98
C ILE A 50 -12.34 15.57 6.59
N PRO A 51 -11.38 14.65 6.27
CA PRO A 51 -11.39 13.31 6.86
C PRO A 51 -11.28 13.35 8.40
N GLU A 52 -12.26 12.80 9.06
CA GLU A 52 -12.33 12.69 10.52
C GLU A 52 -11.90 11.30 10.99
N SER A 53 -12.28 10.27 10.25
CA SER A 53 -11.86 8.91 10.51
C SER A 53 -11.57 8.16 9.20
N LEU A 54 -10.58 7.29 9.25
CA LEU A 54 -10.23 6.37 8.19
C LEU A 54 -10.20 4.96 8.74
N LYS A 55 -10.82 4.01 8.03
CA LYS A 55 -10.79 2.59 8.36
C LYS A 55 -10.51 1.79 7.09
N TRP A 56 -9.91 0.62 7.26
CA TRP A 56 -9.70 -0.28 6.13
C TRP A 56 -9.94 -1.73 6.50
N THR A 57 -10.34 -2.49 5.49
CA THR A 57 -10.64 -3.91 5.58
C THR A 57 -9.94 -4.64 4.44
N ALA A 58 -9.27 -5.72 4.75
CA ALA A 58 -8.71 -6.68 3.80
C ALA A 58 -8.90 -8.08 4.40
N GLN A 59 -10.04 -8.71 4.11
CA GLN A 59 -10.46 -9.95 4.77
C GLN A 59 -9.45 -11.08 4.62
N ASP A 60 -8.89 -11.26 3.42
CA ASP A 60 -7.89 -12.29 3.16
C ASP A 60 -6.56 -12.05 3.91
N GLY A 61 -6.30 -10.80 4.32
CA GLY A 61 -5.18 -10.42 5.17
C GLY A 61 -5.49 -10.41 6.67
N GLY A 62 -6.70 -10.83 7.06
CA GLY A 62 -7.13 -10.83 8.47
C GLY A 62 -7.34 -9.45 9.06
N VAL A 63 -7.53 -8.42 8.23
CA VAL A 63 -7.77 -7.04 8.63
C VAL A 63 -9.24 -6.71 8.48
N GLN A 64 -9.88 -6.22 9.55
CA GLN A 64 -11.27 -5.81 9.52
C GLN A 64 -11.47 -4.51 10.29
N ASP A 65 -11.94 -3.48 9.60
CA ASP A 65 -12.27 -2.16 10.15
C ASP A 65 -11.15 -1.54 11.00
N GLU A 66 -9.90 -1.82 10.64
CA GLU A 66 -8.74 -1.27 11.33
C GLU A 66 -8.62 0.23 11.06
N ALA A 67 -8.37 0.98 12.12
CA ALA A 67 -8.20 2.43 12.04
C ALA A 67 -6.88 2.80 11.36
N ALA A 68 -6.92 3.83 10.52
CA ALA A 68 -5.76 4.46 9.93
C ALA A 68 -5.86 5.97 10.07
N LYS A 69 -4.73 6.67 10.11
CA LYS A 69 -4.68 8.14 10.11
C LYS A 69 -4.32 8.72 8.75
N ALA A 70 -3.70 7.93 7.89
CA ALA A 70 -3.33 8.35 6.54
C ALA A 70 -3.36 7.16 5.58
N ILE A 71 -3.70 7.43 4.33
CA ILE A 71 -3.74 6.48 3.24
C ILE A 71 -3.12 7.15 2.01
N MET A 72 -2.20 6.46 1.35
CA MET A 72 -1.70 6.83 0.03
C MET A 72 -1.95 5.67 -0.92
N LEU A 73 -2.74 5.92 -1.96
CA LEU A 73 -3.12 4.93 -2.96
C LEU A 73 -2.72 5.43 -4.35
N SER A 74 -1.93 4.63 -5.06
CA SER A 74 -1.53 4.89 -6.44
C SER A 74 -2.05 3.78 -7.34
N ILE A 75 -2.72 4.17 -8.43
CA ILE A 75 -3.32 3.25 -9.40
C ILE A 75 -2.77 3.60 -10.78
N TRP A 76 -2.26 2.61 -11.51
CA TRP A 76 -1.80 2.81 -12.88
C TRP A 76 -2.96 2.69 -13.86
N ASP A 77 -3.30 3.78 -14.54
CA ASP A 77 -4.23 3.77 -15.67
C ASP A 77 -3.47 3.41 -16.95
N SER A 78 -3.63 2.18 -17.40
CA SER A 78 -2.92 1.66 -18.58
C SER A 78 -3.38 2.29 -19.89
N ALA A 79 -4.60 2.82 -19.95
CA ALA A 79 -5.15 3.47 -21.14
C ALA A 79 -4.55 4.87 -21.34
N LYS A 80 -4.46 5.63 -20.27
CA LYS A 80 -3.89 6.97 -20.26
C LYS A 80 -2.40 7.01 -20.02
N LYS A 81 -1.81 5.90 -19.54
CA LYS A 81 -0.40 5.78 -19.13
C LYS A 81 -0.01 6.80 -18.06
N GLU A 82 -0.89 6.96 -17.09
CA GLU A 82 -0.68 7.87 -15.95
C GLU A 82 -1.00 7.19 -14.62
N SER A 83 -0.40 7.72 -13.55
CA SER A 83 -0.69 7.31 -12.18
C SER A 83 -1.78 8.20 -11.59
N LEU A 84 -2.87 7.57 -11.18
CA LEU A 84 -3.93 8.21 -10.40
C LEU A 84 -3.61 8.02 -8.90
N ARG A 85 -3.79 9.06 -8.11
CA ARG A 85 -3.48 9.03 -6.68
C ARG A 85 -4.65 9.50 -5.84
N ILE A 86 -4.80 8.85 -4.69
CA ILE A 86 -5.67 9.29 -3.61
C ILE A 86 -4.80 9.38 -2.37
N ASP A 87 -4.63 10.60 -1.86
CA ASP A 87 -3.88 10.89 -0.65
C ASP A 87 -4.85 11.48 0.37
N LEU A 88 -5.06 10.77 1.48
CA LEU A 88 -5.98 11.16 2.54
C LEU A 88 -5.28 11.09 3.89
N TRP A 89 -5.58 12.02 4.78
CA TRP A 89 -5.19 11.95 6.18
C TRP A 89 -6.24 12.59 7.07
N THR A 90 -6.37 12.09 8.29
CA THR A 90 -7.30 12.64 9.27
C THR A 90 -6.77 13.96 9.83
N LYS A 91 -7.68 14.83 10.26
CA LYS A 91 -7.35 16.14 10.85
C LYS A 91 -6.46 16.07 12.10
N ASP A 92 -6.42 14.91 12.76
CA ASP A 92 -5.60 14.64 13.94
C ASP A 92 -4.29 13.90 13.64
N MET A 93 -3.94 13.73 12.35
CA MET A 93 -2.66 13.14 11.96
C MET A 93 -1.49 14.04 12.36
N PRO A 94 -0.63 13.62 13.29
CA PRO A 94 0.51 14.44 13.69
C PRO A 94 1.53 14.59 12.56
N VAL A 95 2.12 15.78 12.44
CA VAL A 95 3.14 16.06 11.42
C VAL A 95 4.35 15.12 11.55
N ASP A 96 4.75 14.79 12.76
CA ASP A 96 5.88 13.88 12.98
C ASP A 96 5.57 12.45 12.52
N GLU A 97 4.34 11.97 12.76
CA GLU A 97 3.89 10.68 12.25
C GLU A 97 3.77 10.71 10.71
N MET A 98 3.34 11.84 10.12
CA MET A 98 3.29 12.01 8.67
C MET A 98 4.70 11.91 8.04
N LYS A 99 5.71 12.53 8.64
CA LYS A 99 7.11 12.40 8.20
C LYS A 99 7.59 10.95 8.25
N LEU A 100 7.28 10.23 9.33
CA LEU A 100 7.59 8.80 9.45
C LEU A 100 6.86 7.97 8.42
N PHE A 101 5.59 8.26 8.15
CA PHE A 101 4.79 7.58 7.14
C PHE A 101 5.39 7.75 5.74
N PHE A 102 5.79 8.98 5.37
CA PHE A 102 6.48 9.24 4.10
C PHE A 102 7.79 8.46 4.00
N HIS A 103 8.64 8.52 5.03
CA HIS A 103 9.91 7.79 5.02
C HIS A 103 9.71 6.28 4.84
N GLN A 104 8.81 5.68 5.63
CA GLN A 104 8.54 4.25 5.54
C GLN A 104 7.93 3.85 4.18
N THR A 105 7.08 4.71 3.61
CA THR A 105 6.48 4.50 2.29
C THR A 105 7.55 4.54 1.19
N LEU A 106 8.42 5.54 1.19
CA LEU A 106 9.52 5.67 0.23
C LEU A 106 10.47 4.47 0.30
N THR A 107 10.83 4.03 1.50
CA THR A 107 11.67 2.84 1.70
C THR A 107 11.02 1.58 1.14
N ALA A 108 9.72 1.39 1.42
CA ALA A 108 8.97 0.26 0.88
C ALA A 108 8.84 0.32 -0.66
N MET A 109 8.73 1.52 -1.23
CA MET A 109 8.69 1.73 -2.68
C MET A 109 10.02 1.33 -3.34
N ALA A 110 11.17 1.61 -2.74
CA ALA A 110 12.48 1.18 -3.25
C ALA A 110 12.56 -0.36 -3.35
N ASP A 111 12.12 -1.07 -2.30
CA ASP A 111 12.07 -2.53 -2.30
C ASP A 111 11.09 -3.08 -3.35
N THR A 112 9.95 -2.41 -3.52
CA THR A 112 8.96 -2.79 -4.54
C THR A 112 9.50 -2.56 -5.94
N TYR A 113 10.15 -1.43 -6.18
CA TYR A 113 10.78 -1.10 -7.45
C TYR A 113 11.80 -2.16 -7.85
N GLN A 114 12.71 -2.54 -6.93
CA GLN A 114 13.70 -3.58 -7.19
C GLN A 114 13.06 -4.92 -7.58
N ARG A 115 12.00 -5.33 -6.85
CA ARG A 115 11.31 -6.59 -7.19
C ARG A 115 10.61 -6.54 -8.55
N ALA A 116 10.02 -5.40 -8.89
CA ALA A 116 9.24 -5.25 -10.11
C ALA A 116 10.11 -5.10 -11.37
N THR A 117 11.26 -4.43 -11.25
CA THR A 117 12.08 -4.04 -12.42
C THR A 117 13.40 -4.79 -12.51
N GLN A 118 13.85 -5.41 -11.40
CA GLN A 118 15.19 -6.00 -11.26
C GLN A 118 16.34 -4.97 -11.42
N ASP A 119 16.04 -3.68 -11.34
CA ASP A 119 17.02 -2.59 -11.41
C ASP A 119 17.53 -2.26 -9.99
N GLU A 120 18.52 -3.03 -9.54
CA GLU A 120 19.13 -2.88 -8.24
C GLU A 120 19.80 -1.51 -8.06
N LYS A 121 20.49 -1.03 -9.11
CA LYS A 121 21.19 0.24 -9.05
C LYS A 121 20.27 1.43 -8.77
N MET A 122 19.12 1.48 -9.43
CA MET A 122 18.15 2.54 -9.18
C MET A 122 17.47 2.36 -7.81
N ALA A 123 17.18 1.13 -7.40
CA ALA A 123 16.65 0.83 -6.08
C ALA A 123 17.59 1.30 -4.95
N ASP A 124 18.89 1.10 -5.12
CA ASP A 124 19.90 1.58 -4.17
C ASP A 124 19.95 3.11 -4.12
N THR A 125 19.87 3.79 -5.26
CA THR A 125 19.75 5.25 -5.30
C THR A 125 18.50 5.74 -4.55
N MET A 126 17.38 5.03 -4.67
CA MET A 126 16.17 5.35 -3.89
C MET A 126 16.38 5.15 -2.38
N ARG A 127 17.11 4.11 -1.97
CA ARG A 127 17.46 3.87 -0.55
C ARG A 127 18.38 4.95 0.00
N ASP A 128 19.39 5.37 -0.77
CA ASP A 128 20.27 6.48 -0.40
C ASP A 128 19.47 7.76 -0.16
N PHE A 129 18.46 8.03 -0.99
CA PHE A 129 17.54 9.14 -0.75
C PHE A 129 16.72 8.96 0.53
N CYS A 130 16.26 7.75 0.83
CA CYS A 130 15.53 7.47 2.08
C CYS A 130 16.40 7.70 3.31
N ASP A 131 17.67 7.34 3.25
CA ASP A 131 18.63 7.57 4.34
C ASP A 131 18.88 9.07 4.53
N TYR A 132 19.09 9.80 3.44
CA TYR A 132 19.19 11.26 3.46
C TYR A 132 17.92 11.92 4.05
N PHE A 133 16.75 11.45 3.64
CA PHE A 133 15.46 11.94 4.15
C PHE A 133 15.33 11.74 5.66
N ALA A 134 15.69 10.55 6.16
CA ALA A 134 15.66 10.23 7.59
C ALA A 134 16.64 11.08 8.38
N GLU A 135 17.86 11.27 7.87
CA GLU A 135 18.88 12.10 8.52
C GLU A 135 18.44 13.57 8.61
N LYS A 136 17.97 14.15 7.48
CA LYS A 136 17.55 15.57 7.44
C LYS A 136 16.36 15.88 8.32
N LEU A 137 15.47 14.91 8.53
CA LEU A 137 14.30 15.07 9.38
C LEU A 137 14.52 14.54 10.81
N GLU A 138 15.72 14.08 11.14
CA GLU A 138 16.08 13.53 12.44
C GLU A 138 15.16 12.37 12.89
N LEU A 139 14.71 11.55 11.92
CA LEU A 139 13.77 10.45 12.18
C LEU A 139 14.42 9.25 12.85
N ILE A 140 15.75 9.14 12.78
CA ILE A 140 16.56 8.09 13.39
C ILE A 140 17.41 8.75 14.46
N LYS A 141 17.10 8.47 15.73
CA LYS A 141 17.99 8.86 16.84
C LYS A 141 19.24 8.00 16.76
N LYS A 142 20.39 8.63 16.70
CA LYS A 142 21.70 7.97 16.86
C LYS A 142 21.85 7.39 18.27
#